data_6aba253a6f20cbe8ae27206ce869c26c
#
_entry.id   6aba253a6f20cbe8ae27206ce869c26c
#
_cell.length_a   1.000
_cell.length_b   1.000
_cell.length_c   1.000
_cell.angle_alpha   90.00
_cell.angle_beta   90.00
_cell.angle_gamma   90.00
#
_symmetry.space_group_name_H-M   'P 1'
#
loop_
_entity.id
_entity.type
_entity.pdbx_description
1 polymer ?
#
loop_
_entity_poly.entity_id
_entity_poly.type
_entity_poly.pdbx_seq_one_letter_code
_entity_poly.pdbx_strand_id
1 'polypeptide(L)'
;FGLSAIKNDGRSAIDALIEAREVKQFESFTDFLRRVDLRRVNKKTVESLIKASAFQAFSNRANLLANYPTLVREVQSSRETQDKGQFDLFIDENEATQTQDTFEKLPELSEDEIYSMEREVIGFLLNKNPLIKFAEIIEKKATKKIGLVNVDDKDTKVVLVGIVSGRKVIKTKKDNQEMAFLSVFDETGT
;
A
#
# COMPACT_ATOMS: atom_id res chain seq x y z
N PHE A 1 -7.24 7.37 9.68
CA PHE A 1 -6.34 6.32 10.17
C PHE A 1 -4.93 6.89 10.30
N GLY A 2 -4.21 6.54 11.38
CA GLY A 2 -2.81 6.95 11.55
C GLY A 2 -1.86 6.03 10.77
N LEU A 3 -0.65 6.51 10.46
CA LEU A 3 0.39 5.73 9.77
C LEU A 3 0.73 4.42 10.48
N SER A 4 0.54 4.35 11.79
CA SER A 4 0.75 3.14 12.60
C SER A 4 -0.17 1.96 12.24
N ALA A 5 -1.23 2.19 11.47
CA ALA A 5 -2.10 1.13 10.96
C ALA A 5 -1.50 0.41 9.73
N ILE A 6 -0.48 0.98 9.10
CA ILE A 6 0.16 0.41 7.92
C ILE A 6 1.17 -0.65 8.35
N LYS A 7 1.07 -1.83 7.79
CA LYS A 7 2.02 -2.93 8.05
C LYS A 7 3.42 -2.54 7.57
N ASN A 8 4.42 -3.00 8.29
CA ASN A 8 5.85 -2.71 8.07
C ASN A 8 6.30 -1.29 8.44
N ASP A 9 5.43 -0.45 8.95
CA ASP A 9 5.78 0.87 9.46
C ASP A 9 6.07 0.75 10.96
N GLY A 10 7.33 0.51 11.29
CA GLY A 10 7.80 0.51 12.67
C GLY A 10 7.70 1.91 13.29
N ARG A 11 7.52 1.98 14.62
CA ARG A 11 7.42 3.26 15.35
C ARG A 11 8.56 4.22 15.02
N SER A 12 9.79 3.70 14.93
CA SER A 12 10.96 4.50 14.57
C SER A 12 10.87 5.14 13.18
N ALA A 13 10.27 4.43 12.20
CA ALA A 13 10.05 4.98 10.87
C ALA A 13 8.99 6.08 10.89
N ILE A 14 7.90 5.87 11.62
CA ILE A 14 6.82 6.85 11.77
C ILE A 14 7.34 8.12 12.45
N ASP A 15 8.12 7.99 13.53
CA ASP A 15 8.72 9.11 14.22
C ASP A 15 9.64 9.92 13.27
N ALA A 16 10.47 9.24 12.46
CA ALA A 16 11.31 9.91 11.48
C ALA A 16 10.50 10.67 10.39
N LEU A 17 9.36 10.13 9.99
CA LEU A 17 8.44 10.80 9.05
C LEU A 17 7.84 12.07 9.68
N ILE A 18 7.40 11.98 10.93
CA ILE A 18 6.81 13.10 11.66
C ILE A 18 7.86 14.18 11.88
N GLU A 19 9.05 13.83 12.39
CA GLU A 19 10.18 14.74 12.60
C GLU A 19 10.49 15.54 11.32
N ALA A 20 10.63 14.84 10.18
CA ALA A 20 10.93 15.50 8.92
C ALA A 20 9.80 16.42 8.43
N ARG A 21 8.52 16.03 8.64
CA ARG A 21 7.35 16.80 8.26
C ARG A 21 7.12 18.03 9.15
N GLU A 22 7.44 17.94 10.43
CA GLU A 22 7.32 19.08 11.37
C GLU A 22 8.27 20.24 11.03
N VAL A 23 9.43 19.95 10.44
CA VAL A 23 10.34 20.99 9.95
C VAL A 23 9.71 21.75 8.78
N LYS A 24 9.15 21.05 7.81
CA LYS A 24 8.42 21.58 6.64
C LYS A 24 7.59 20.47 6.03
N GLN A 25 6.41 20.79 5.51
CA GLN A 25 5.64 19.82 4.72
C GLN A 25 6.43 19.36 3.49
N PHE A 26 6.23 18.12 3.08
CA PHE A 26 6.86 17.61 1.87
C PHE A 26 6.19 18.21 0.64
N GLU A 27 7.00 18.72 -0.29
CA GLU A 27 6.55 19.38 -1.52
C GLU A 27 6.45 18.41 -2.70
N SER A 28 7.24 17.32 -2.65
CA SER A 28 7.29 16.28 -3.66
C SER A 28 7.73 14.94 -3.05
N PHE A 29 7.64 13.88 -3.83
CA PHE A 29 8.15 12.56 -3.41
C PHE A 29 9.68 12.55 -3.33
N THR A 30 10.36 13.27 -4.23
CA THR A 30 11.82 13.45 -4.17
C THR A 30 12.24 14.26 -2.94
N ASP A 31 11.50 15.34 -2.58
CA ASP A 31 11.73 16.10 -1.35
C ASP A 31 11.58 15.21 -0.10
N PHE A 32 10.53 14.38 -0.09
CA PHE A 32 10.36 13.36 0.96
C PHE A 32 11.58 12.45 1.08
N LEU A 33 12.05 11.85 -0.02
CA LEU A 33 13.22 10.96 -0.01
C LEU A 33 14.50 11.65 0.42
N ARG A 34 14.68 12.95 0.08
CA ARG A 34 15.84 13.75 0.46
C ARG A 34 15.85 14.15 1.94
N ARG A 35 14.71 14.27 2.59
CA ARG A 35 14.63 14.82 3.96
C ARG A 35 14.46 13.75 5.03
N VAL A 36 13.90 12.60 4.65
CA VAL A 36 13.66 11.51 5.59
C VAL A 36 14.93 10.68 5.82
N ASP A 37 15.12 10.21 7.04
CA ASP A 37 16.19 9.26 7.35
C ASP A 37 15.88 7.88 6.78
N LEU A 38 16.47 7.55 5.62
CA LEU A 38 16.26 6.29 4.90
C LEU A 38 16.84 5.06 5.63
N ARG A 39 17.58 5.24 6.73
CA ARG A 39 18.00 4.14 7.61
C ARG A 39 16.85 3.68 8.51
N ARG A 40 16.05 4.64 8.98
CA ARG A 40 14.83 4.38 9.78
C ARG A 40 13.64 4.06 8.90
N VAL A 41 13.48 4.76 7.76
CA VAL A 41 12.41 4.55 6.77
C VAL A 41 12.96 3.72 5.61
N ASN A 42 12.98 2.41 5.79
CA ASN A 42 13.54 1.49 4.81
C ASN A 42 12.65 1.34 3.56
N LYS A 43 13.21 0.66 2.54
CA LYS A 43 12.52 0.41 1.26
C LYS A 43 11.11 -0.16 1.44
N LYS A 44 10.95 -1.14 2.32
CA LYS A 44 9.67 -1.82 2.55
C LYS A 44 8.63 -0.88 3.15
N THR A 45 9.04 0.00 4.06
CA THR A 45 8.19 1.06 4.62
C THR A 45 7.71 2.01 3.53
N VAL A 46 8.62 2.51 2.67
CA VAL A 46 8.23 3.42 1.59
C VAL A 46 7.27 2.74 0.60
N GLU A 47 7.54 1.51 0.20
CA GLU A 47 6.63 0.73 -0.66
C GLU A 47 5.25 0.53 0.00
N SER A 48 5.20 0.26 1.30
CA SER A 48 3.94 0.14 2.05
C SER A 48 3.16 1.46 2.07
N LEU A 49 3.84 2.58 2.27
CA LEU A 49 3.24 3.93 2.22
C LEU A 49 2.69 4.26 0.82
N ILE A 50 3.42 3.92 -0.26
CA ILE A 50 2.94 4.09 -1.64
C ILE A 50 1.68 3.25 -1.86
N LYS A 51 1.70 1.96 -1.50
CA LYS A 51 0.56 1.04 -1.61
C LYS A 51 -0.65 1.54 -0.82
N ALA A 52 -0.41 2.15 0.35
CA ALA A 52 -1.43 2.76 1.19
C ALA A 52 -1.91 4.14 0.70
N SER A 53 -1.45 4.63 -0.45
CA SER A 53 -1.84 5.94 -1.00
C SER A 53 -1.35 7.16 -0.22
N ALA A 54 -0.35 7.01 0.65
CA ALA A 54 0.15 8.11 1.48
C ALA A 54 0.73 9.28 0.66
N PHE A 55 1.15 9.03 -0.56
CA PHE A 55 1.77 10.01 -1.47
C PHE A 55 0.89 10.40 -2.66
N GLN A 56 -0.42 10.16 -2.59
CA GLN A 56 -1.36 10.46 -3.69
C GLN A 56 -1.35 11.94 -4.10
N ALA A 57 -0.99 12.84 -3.18
CA ALA A 57 -0.87 14.26 -3.47
C ALA A 57 0.27 14.57 -4.46
N PHE A 58 1.29 13.71 -4.55
CA PHE A 58 2.44 13.91 -5.44
C PHE A 58 2.27 13.18 -6.77
N SER A 59 1.88 11.90 -6.73
CA SER A 59 1.65 11.11 -7.94
C SER A 59 0.82 9.86 -7.65
N ASN A 60 0.41 9.14 -8.72
CA ASN A 60 -0.29 7.87 -8.59
C ASN A 60 0.67 6.73 -8.17
N ARG A 61 0.10 5.61 -7.70
CA ARG A 61 0.87 4.47 -7.19
C ARG A 61 1.78 3.85 -8.24
N ALA A 62 1.28 3.72 -9.49
CA ALA A 62 2.04 3.13 -10.59
C ALA A 62 3.33 3.92 -10.86
N ASN A 63 3.23 5.24 -10.95
CA ASN A 63 4.38 6.12 -11.13
C ASN A 63 5.39 6.01 -9.98
N LEU A 64 4.89 6.10 -8.74
CA LEU A 64 5.75 6.07 -7.57
C LEU A 64 6.48 4.73 -7.43
N LEU A 65 5.79 3.61 -7.62
CA LEU A 65 6.41 2.28 -7.56
C LEU A 65 7.45 2.06 -8.66
N ALA A 66 7.18 2.54 -9.88
CA ALA A 66 8.09 2.41 -11.02
C ALA A 66 9.38 3.24 -10.84
N ASN A 67 9.25 4.46 -10.33
CA ASN A 67 10.37 5.41 -10.25
C ASN A 67 11.12 5.36 -8.90
N TYR A 68 10.51 4.89 -7.84
CA TYR A 68 11.10 4.84 -6.50
C TYR A 68 12.51 4.21 -6.46
N PRO A 69 12.79 3.05 -7.10
CA PRO A 69 14.13 2.44 -7.04
C PRO A 69 15.23 3.32 -7.65
N THR A 70 14.91 4.11 -8.66
CA THR A 70 15.85 5.03 -9.32
C THR A 70 16.07 6.25 -8.45
N LEU A 71 15.00 6.89 -7.99
CA LEU A 71 15.05 8.07 -7.14
C LEU A 71 15.83 7.85 -5.83
N VAL A 72 15.65 6.70 -5.20
CA VAL A 72 16.43 6.35 -3.99
C VAL A 72 17.91 6.30 -4.27
N ARG A 73 18.31 5.69 -5.40
CA ARG A 73 19.74 5.63 -5.78
C ARG A 73 20.32 7.01 -6.05
N GLU A 74 19.59 7.87 -6.75
CA GLU A 74 19.98 9.24 -7.04
C GLU A 74 20.15 10.06 -5.74
N VAL A 75 19.18 9.98 -4.83
CA VAL A 75 19.25 10.65 -3.53
C VAL A 75 20.42 10.15 -2.68
N GLN A 76 20.66 8.85 -2.66
CA GLN A 76 21.78 8.27 -1.90
C GLN A 76 23.14 8.67 -2.49
N SER A 77 23.29 8.62 -3.82
CA SER A 77 24.50 9.07 -4.51
C SER A 77 24.80 10.54 -4.25
N SER A 78 23.78 11.41 -4.30
CA SER A 78 23.92 12.83 -4.01
C SER A 78 24.37 13.09 -2.57
N ARG A 79 23.85 12.35 -1.60
CA ARG A 79 24.29 12.45 -0.19
C ARG A 79 25.74 12.01 0.01
N GLU A 80 26.17 10.90 -0.61
CA GLU A 80 27.54 10.41 -0.51
C GLU A 80 28.55 11.39 -1.13
N THR A 81 28.15 12.09 -2.19
CA THR A 81 28.98 13.11 -2.84
C THR A 81 29.13 14.34 -1.94
N GLN A 82 28.05 14.77 -1.27
CA GLN A 82 28.08 15.87 -0.29
C GLN A 82 28.95 15.54 0.93
N ASP A 83 28.83 14.32 1.48
CA ASP A 83 29.60 13.88 2.65
C ASP A 83 31.13 13.80 2.37
N LYS A 84 31.51 13.53 1.12
CA LYS A 84 32.92 13.48 0.68
C LYS A 84 33.51 14.84 0.40
N GLY A 85 32.77 15.94 0.60
CA GLY A 85 33.26 17.31 0.40
C GLY A 85 33.60 17.65 -1.07
N GLN A 86 33.25 16.78 -2.01
CA GLN A 86 33.31 17.07 -3.45
C GLN A 86 32.07 17.90 -3.82
N PHE A 87 32.20 19.23 -3.66
CA PHE A 87 31.30 20.12 -4.35
C PHE A 87 31.54 19.95 -5.85
N ASP A 88 30.63 19.28 -6.52
CA ASP A 88 30.64 19.27 -7.98
C ASP A 88 30.35 20.71 -8.44
N LEU A 89 31.38 21.37 -9.00
CA LEU A 89 31.30 22.74 -9.51
C LEU A 89 30.28 22.88 -10.66
N PHE A 90 29.64 21.78 -11.03
CA PHE A 90 28.67 21.66 -12.13
C PHE A 90 27.24 21.34 -11.67
N ILE A 91 26.97 21.28 -10.34
CA ILE A 91 25.58 21.24 -9.90
C ILE A 91 25.03 22.66 -10.11
N ASP A 92 24.31 22.83 -11.21
CA ASP A 92 23.51 24.01 -11.48
C ASP A 92 22.66 24.28 -10.22
N GLU A 93 22.71 25.50 -9.67
CA GLU A 93 21.86 25.89 -8.53
C GLU A 93 20.38 25.63 -8.79
N ASN A 94 20.00 25.44 -10.06
CA ASN A 94 18.69 25.02 -10.51
C ASN A 94 18.37 23.54 -10.26
N GLU A 95 19.35 22.62 -10.19
CA GLU A 95 19.09 21.20 -9.85
C GLU A 95 18.89 21.00 -8.35
N ALA A 96 19.51 21.81 -7.50
CA ALA A 96 19.27 21.80 -6.05
C ALA A 96 17.86 22.30 -5.70
N THR A 97 17.21 23.03 -6.61
CA THR A 97 15.88 23.62 -6.45
C THR A 97 14.77 22.90 -7.21
N GLN A 98 15.06 21.81 -7.94
CA GLN A 98 13.99 21.00 -8.53
C GLN A 98 13.24 20.25 -7.43
N THR A 99 12.25 20.92 -6.86
CA THR A 99 11.27 20.35 -5.93
C THR A 99 10.17 19.57 -6.64
N GLN A 100 10.12 19.60 -7.98
CA GLN A 100 9.08 18.93 -8.76
C GLN A 100 9.55 17.58 -9.26
N ASP A 101 8.73 16.57 -9.00
CA ASP A 101 8.95 15.23 -9.52
C ASP A 101 8.64 15.19 -11.03
N THR A 102 9.62 14.84 -11.84
CA THR A 102 9.47 14.61 -13.29
C THR A 102 9.34 13.12 -13.54
N PHE A 103 8.14 12.58 -13.40
CA PHE A 103 7.86 11.18 -13.74
C PHE A 103 7.27 11.03 -15.12
N GLU A 104 7.61 9.95 -15.80
CA GLU A 104 6.82 9.48 -16.93
C GLU A 104 5.39 9.19 -16.43
N LYS A 105 4.38 9.76 -17.10
CA LYS A 105 2.99 9.62 -16.70
C LYS A 105 2.46 8.24 -17.07
N LEU A 106 2.53 7.31 -16.13
CA LEU A 106 1.89 6.01 -16.23
C LEU A 106 0.41 6.11 -15.80
N PRO A 107 -0.50 5.36 -16.43
CA PRO A 107 -1.85 5.22 -15.92
C PRO A 107 -1.83 4.60 -14.52
N GLU A 108 -2.82 4.95 -13.69
CA GLU A 108 -2.96 4.29 -12.39
C GLU A 108 -3.24 2.80 -12.55
N LEU A 109 -2.89 2.03 -11.54
CA LEU A 109 -3.16 0.60 -11.46
C LEU A 109 -4.67 0.32 -11.53
N SER A 110 -5.03 -0.89 -11.94
CA SER A 110 -6.42 -1.33 -11.95
C SER A 110 -7.03 -1.31 -10.53
N GLU A 111 -8.34 -1.18 -10.42
CA GLU A 111 -9.04 -1.22 -9.13
C GLU A 111 -8.69 -2.49 -8.33
N ASP A 112 -8.58 -3.64 -8.99
CA ASP A 112 -8.28 -4.91 -8.34
C ASP A 112 -6.84 -4.95 -7.77
N GLU A 113 -5.87 -4.38 -8.49
CA GLU A 113 -4.49 -4.25 -8.01
C GLU A 113 -4.42 -3.29 -6.82
N ILE A 114 -5.12 -2.16 -6.89
CA ILE A 114 -5.22 -1.19 -5.79
C ILE A 114 -5.81 -1.85 -4.53
N TYR A 115 -6.91 -2.59 -4.67
CA TYR A 115 -7.53 -3.31 -3.56
C TYR A 115 -6.61 -4.36 -2.95
N SER A 116 -5.89 -5.09 -3.80
CA SER A 116 -4.90 -6.07 -3.34
C SER A 116 -3.79 -5.41 -2.52
N MET A 117 -3.27 -4.27 -2.98
CA MET A 117 -2.24 -3.51 -2.30
C MET A 117 -2.71 -2.92 -0.97
N GLU A 118 -3.86 -2.25 -0.94
CA GLU A 118 -4.41 -1.67 0.30
C GLU A 118 -4.63 -2.76 1.35
N ARG A 119 -5.17 -3.89 0.93
CA ARG A 119 -5.39 -5.02 1.83
C ARG A 119 -4.10 -5.63 2.35
N GLU A 120 -3.08 -5.76 1.50
CA GLU A 120 -1.77 -6.26 1.90
C GLU A 120 -1.18 -5.42 3.04
N VAL A 121 -1.23 -4.09 2.91
CA VAL A 121 -0.50 -3.19 3.81
C VAL A 121 -1.36 -2.63 4.94
N ILE A 122 -2.67 -2.54 4.80
CA ILE A 122 -3.57 -1.95 5.81
C ILE A 122 -4.47 -3.04 6.42
N GLY A 123 -4.80 -4.08 5.65
CA GLY A 123 -5.68 -5.16 6.07
C GLY A 123 -7.16 -4.94 5.76
N PHE A 124 -7.53 -3.74 5.34
CA PHE A 124 -8.87 -3.38 4.88
C PHE A 124 -8.80 -2.40 3.70
N LEU A 125 -9.93 -2.08 3.09
CA LEU A 125 -10.00 -1.18 1.93
C LEU A 125 -10.20 0.26 2.40
N LEU A 126 -9.36 1.18 1.94
CA LEU A 126 -9.51 2.63 2.21
C LEU A 126 -10.49 3.28 1.25
N ASN A 127 -10.49 2.81 0.02
CA ASN A 127 -11.29 3.37 -1.06
C ASN A 127 -12.62 2.59 -1.23
N LYS A 128 -13.31 2.82 -2.32
CA LYS A 128 -14.62 2.24 -2.60
C LYS A 128 -14.62 0.71 -2.40
N ASN A 129 -15.50 0.22 -1.54
CA ASN A 129 -15.75 -1.20 -1.41
C ASN A 129 -16.24 -1.76 -2.76
N PRO A 130 -15.51 -2.70 -3.39
CA PRO A 130 -15.91 -3.27 -4.68
C PRO A 130 -17.27 -3.99 -4.61
N LEU A 131 -17.72 -4.40 -3.42
CA LEU A 131 -19.05 -4.99 -3.21
C LEU A 131 -20.18 -3.98 -3.41
N ILE A 132 -19.94 -2.67 -3.42
CA ILE A 132 -20.96 -1.66 -3.70
C ILE A 132 -21.59 -1.87 -5.08
N LYS A 133 -20.80 -2.28 -6.09
CA LYS A 133 -21.29 -2.61 -7.43
C LYS A 133 -22.30 -3.77 -7.44
N PHE A 134 -22.29 -4.58 -6.39
CA PHE A 134 -23.12 -5.77 -6.22
C PHE A 134 -24.14 -5.64 -5.08
N ALA A 135 -24.33 -4.43 -4.54
CA ALA A 135 -25.16 -4.19 -3.35
C ALA A 135 -26.59 -4.78 -3.52
N GLU A 136 -27.24 -4.57 -4.66
CA GLU A 136 -28.58 -5.14 -4.93
C GLU A 136 -28.59 -6.68 -4.94
N ILE A 137 -27.53 -7.30 -5.46
CA ILE A 137 -27.42 -8.77 -5.51
C ILE A 137 -27.17 -9.29 -4.10
N ILE A 138 -26.34 -8.59 -3.32
CA ILE A 138 -26.05 -8.95 -1.94
C ILE A 138 -27.31 -8.88 -1.12
N GLU A 139 -28.07 -7.79 -1.21
CA GLU A 139 -29.31 -7.60 -0.47
C GLU A 139 -30.37 -8.66 -0.80
N LYS A 140 -30.44 -9.07 -2.07
CA LYS A 140 -31.44 -10.09 -2.51
C LYS A 140 -31.01 -11.52 -2.21
N LYS A 141 -29.72 -11.84 -2.14
CA LYS A 141 -29.24 -13.24 -2.09
C LYS A 141 -28.50 -13.60 -0.81
N ALA A 142 -27.79 -12.66 -0.17
CA ALA A 142 -27.09 -12.95 1.06
C ALA A 142 -28.08 -13.06 2.23
N THR A 143 -27.96 -14.12 3.02
CA THR A 143 -28.78 -14.29 4.22
C THR A 143 -28.10 -13.71 5.45
N LYS A 144 -26.76 -13.57 5.42
CA LYS A 144 -25.96 -13.06 6.53
C LYS A 144 -24.64 -12.45 6.02
N LYS A 145 -24.09 -11.50 6.75
CA LYS A 145 -22.73 -10.97 6.52
C LYS A 145 -21.68 -11.88 7.15
N ILE A 146 -20.46 -11.91 6.59
CA ILE A 146 -19.41 -12.86 6.99
C ILE A 146 -19.06 -12.70 8.47
N GLY A 147 -18.82 -11.48 8.95
CA GLY A 147 -18.46 -11.23 10.35
C GLY A 147 -19.59 -11.46 11.36
N LEU A 148 -20.82 -11.73 10.90
CA LEU A 148 -21.96 -12.03 11.76
C LEU A 148 -22.26 -13.53 11.86
N VAL A 149 -21.51 -14.36 11.14
CA VAL A 149 -21.64 -15.83 11.24
C VAL A 149 -21.11 -16.28 12.61
N ASN A 150 -21.89 -17.04 13.33
CA ASN A 150 -21.57 -17.51 14.67
C ASN A 150 -21.96 -18.98 14.89
N VAL A 151 -21.78 -19.48 16.08
CA VAL A 151 -22.04 -20.87 16.45
C VAL A 151 -23.54 -21.23 16.35
N ASP A 152 -24.43 -20.25 16.50
CA ASP A 152 -25.89 -20.45 16.42
C ASP A 152 -26.35 -20.76 14.97
N ASP A 153 -25.51 -20.47 13.98
CA ASP A 153 -25.76 -20.81 12.57
C ASP A 153 -25.43 -22.26 12.23
N LYS A 154 -24.98 -23.05 13.23
CA LYS A 154 -24.71 -24.47 13.03
C LYS A 154 -25.93 -25.19 12.49
N ASP A 155 -25.71 -26.04 11.46
CA ASP A 155 -26.74 -26.83 10.78
C ASP A 155 -27.77 -25.99 10.01
N THR A 156 -27.55 -24.67 9.83
CA THR A 156 -28.38 -23.82 8.99
C THR A 156 -27.72 -23.53 7.65
N LYS A 157 -28.55 -23.32 6.61
CA LYS A 157 -28.06 -22.92 5.29
C LYS A 157 -27.85 -21.41 5.28
N VAL A 158 -26.61 -20.97 5.25
CA VAL A 158 -26.23 -19.56 5.15
C VAL A 158 -25.70 -19.27 3.75
N VAL A 159 -26.17 -18.18 3.15
CA VAL A 159 -25.65 -17.66 1.88
C VAL A 159 -24.83 -16.40 2.19
N LEU A 160 -23.54 -16.48 1.91
CA LEU A 160 -22.58 -15.40 2.10
C LEU A 160 -22.17 -14.84 0.74
N VAL A 161 -21.94 -13.54 0.68
CA VAL A 161 -21.36 -12.87 -0.48
C VAL A 161 -20.15 -12.09 -0.03
N GLY A 162 -19.03 -12.29 -0.71
CA GLY A 162 -17.78 -11.63 -0.36
C GLY A 162 -16.77 -11.69 -1.49
N ILE A 163 -15.61 -11.08 -1.27
CA ILE A 163 -14.49 -11.06 -2.20
C ILE A 163 -13.51 -12.18 -1.81
N VAL A 164 -13.10 -12.97 -2.78
CA VAL A 164 -12.07 -14.00 -2.58
C VAL A 164 -10.71 -13.33 -2.49
N SER A 165 -10.05 -13.45 -1.34
CA SER A 165 -8.74 -12.86 -1.07
C SER A 165 -7.59 -13.85 -1.12
N GLY A 166 -7.90 -15.12 -1.04
CA GLY A 166 -6.89 -16.16 -1.08
C GLY A 166 -7.49 -17.49 -1.52
N ARG A 167 -6.68 -18.25 -2.25
CA ARG A 167 -7.02 -19.61 -2.67
C ARG A 167 -5.82 -20.51 -2.41
N LYS A 168 -6.04 -21.59 -1.67
CA LYS A 168 -5.06 -22.66 -1.46
C LYS A 168 -5.65 -23.97 -1.94
N VAL A 169 -5.08 -24.54 -3.00
CA VAL A 169 -5.47 -25.86 -3.50
C VAL A 169 -4.56 -26.90 -2.89
N ILE A 170 -5.12 -27.97 -2.37
CA ILE A 170 -4.43 -29.14 -1.84
C ILE A 170 -5.06 -30.42 -2.39
N LYS A 171 -4.30 -31.50 -2.41
CA LYS A 171 -4.85 -32.84 -2.68
C LYS A 171 -5.17 -33.53 -1.36
N THR A 172 -6.36 -34.10 -1.29
CA THR A 172 -6.79 -34.88 -0.13
C THR A 172 -5.97 -36.15 0.00
N LYS A 173 -5.60 -36.51 1.23
CA LYS A 173 -4.78 -37.72 1.48
C LYS A 173 -5.54 -39.03 1.22
N LYS A 174 -6.87 -39.00 1.28
CA LYS A 174 -7.70 -40.19 1.23
C LYS A 174 -7.96 -40.69 -0.20
N ASP A 175 -8.25 -39.77 -1.10
CA ASP A 175 -8.74 -40.07 -2.45
C ASP A 175 -8.05 -39.26 -3.55
N ASN A 176 -6.98 -38.54 -3.17
CA ASN A 176 -6.16 -37.72 -4.08
C ASN A 176 -6.98 -36.68 -4.92
N GLN A 177 -8.17 -36.32 -4.43
CA GLN A 177 -9.01 -35.29 -5.05
C GLN A 177 -8.51 -33.89 -4.73
N GLU A 178 -8.73 -32.95 -5.64
CA GLU A 178 -8.39 -31.54 -5.41
C GLU A 178 -9.43 -30.90 -4.48
N MET A 179 -8.93 -30.26 -3.43
CA MET A 179 -9.71 -29.46 -2.50
C MET A 179 -9.12 -28.05 -2.43
N ALA A 180 -9.98 -27.03 -2.44
CA ALA A 180 -9.58 -25.65 -2.32
C ALA A 180 -10.07 -25.03 -1.00
N PHE A 181 -9.16 -24.36 -0.30
CA PHE A 181 -9.51 -23.43 0.77
C PHE A 181 -9.59 -22.02 0.15
N LEU A 182 -10.70 -21.34 0.40
CA LEU A 182 -10.90 -19.97 -0.03
C LEU A 182 -10.99 -19.07 1.21
N SER A 183 -10.23 -18.00 1.22
CA SER A 183 -10.43 -16.90 2.15
C SER A 183 -11.34 -15.90 1.50
N VAL A 184 -12.50 -15.63 2.11
CA VAL A 184 -13.52 -14.71 1.59
C VAL A 184 -13.77 -13.63 2.63
N PHE A 185 -13.95 -12.40 2.21
CA PHE A 185 -14.21 -11.28 3.11
C PHE A 185 -15.29 -10.35 2.59
N ASP A 186 -15.92 -9.64 3.50
CA ASP A 186 -16.79 -8.48 3.26
C ASP A 186 -16.35 -7.29 4.15
N GLU A 187 -17.18 -6.26 4.27
CA GLU A 187 -16.92 -5.12 5.14
C GLU A 187 -16.99 -5.45 6.64
N THR A 188 -17.48 -6.63 7.02
CA THR A 188 -17.67 -7.03 8.43
C THR A 188 -16.60 -8.00 8.93
N GLY A 189 -15.89 -8.72 8.03
CA GLY A 189 -14.87 -9.68 8.43
C GLY A 189 -14.37 -10.59 7.30
N THR A 190 -13.58 -11.60 7.71
CA THR A 190 -13.00 -12.63 6.83
C THR A 190 -13.41 -14.01 7.31
#